data_48d874d1dc31ba7e0472e5f556fa5821
#
_entry.id   48d874d1dc31ba7e0472e5f556fa5821
#
_cell.length_a   1.000
_cell.length_b   1.000
_cell.length_c   1.000
_cell.angle_alpha   90.00
_cell.angle_beta   90.00
_cell.angle_gamma   90.00
#
_symmetry.space_group_name_H-M   'P 1'
#
loop_
_entity.id
_entity.type
_entity.pdbx_description
1 polymer ?
#
loop_
_entity_poly.entity_id
_entity_poly.type
_entity_poly.pdbx_seq_one_letter_code
_entity_poly.pdbx_strand_id
1 'polypeptide(L)'
;MNFQRFFGPHLRLVGMALLWGASWPAGRVVAQNMPPLAAASLRFLLAAAVLLPWLYWAGGMAGLRHWSAKRWLGMAAAGATGVFGYAAFFLMGLQHVPAGKAALVITLNPVLTLALAVWLFGERLNRTIALGMALAACGAVVVISHGQPLALLQGSVGAGELLILGCVVCWVTYTLIGRWLLTGVDALSATAVTSTMGAAMLLVASLVVEGPAGLQAAVLGNATAWGALAFLAFGATALAYAWYFDGVKALGAGAA
;
A
#
# COMPACT_ATOMS: atom_id res chain seq x y z
N MET A 1 17.07 -18.58 -26.59
CA MET A 1 16.53 -17.80 -25.46
C MET A 1 15.05 -17.51 -25.75
N ASN A 2 14.11 -18.18 -25.06
CA ASN A 2 12.68 -18.08 -25.40
C ASN A 2 12.17 -16.66 -25.06
N PHE A 3 11.84 -15.89 -26.10
CA PHE A 3 11.29 -14.53 -26.04
C PHE A 3 10.12 -14.41 -25.03
N GLN A 4 9.23 -15.39 -24.98
CA GLN A 4 8.10 -15.43 -24.04
C GLN A 4 8.52 -15.57 -22.56
N ARG A 5 9.66 -16.19 -22.25
CA ARG A 5 10.17 -16.30 -20.87
C ARG A 5 10.76 -14.99 -20.34
N PHE A 6 11.26 -14.14 -21.21
CA PHE A 6 11.87 -12.86 -20.83
C PHE A 6 10.83 -11.73 -20.77
N PHE A 7 9.93 -11.63 -21.74
CA PHE A 7 8.94 -10.56 -21.83
C PHE A 7 7.77 -10.70 -20.85
N GLY A 8 7.38 -11.94 -20.51
CA GLY A 8 6.23 -12.21 -19.64
C GLY A 8 6.32 -11.54 -18.26
N PRO A 9 7.43 -11.68 -17.50
CA PRO A 9 7.59 -11.03 -16.19
C PRO A 9 7.62 -9.50 -16.27
N HIS A 10 8.32 -8.94 -17.26
CA HIS A 10 8.40 -7.48 -17.43
C HIS A 10 7.04 -6.86 -17.77
N LEU A 11 6.25 -7.50 -18.65
CA LEU A 11 4.91 -7.03 -19.00
C LEU A 11 3.97 -7.06 -17.78
N ARG A 12 4.07 -8.09 -16.94
CA ARG A 12 3.31 -8.17 -15.69
C ARG A 12 3.71 -7.08 -14.70
N LEU A 13 5.01 -6.77 -14.56
CA LEU A 13 5.48 -5.68 -13.71
C LEU A 13 5.01 -4.31 -14.23
N VAL A 14 5.02 -4.09 -15.53
CA VAL A 14 4.42 -2.87 -16.13
C VAL A 14 2.92 -2.80 -15.84
N GLY A 15 2.20 -3.91 -16.03
CA GLY A 15 0.78 -4.01 -15.69
C GLY A 15 0.50 -3.73 -14.20
N MET A 16 1.32 -4.28 -13.31
CA MET A 16 1.27 -3.98 -11.87
C MET A 16 1.46 -2.48 -11.60
N ALA A 17 2.47 -1.86 -12.20
CA ALA A 17 2.72 -0.43 -12.03
C ALA A 17 1.55 0.44 -12.51
N LEU A 18 0.93 0.06 -13.64
CA LEU A 18 -0.28 0.71 -14.15
C LEU A 18 -1.48 0.55 -13.20
N LEU A 19 -1.69 -0.65 -12.65
CA LEU A 19 -2.76 -0.90 -11.68
C LEU A 19 -2.55 -0.09 -10.39
N TRP A 20 -1.32 -0.01 -9.89
CA TRP A 20 -1.01 0.79 -8.72
C TRP A 20 -1.10 2.30 -9.00
N GLY A 21 -0.65 2.76 -10.18
CA GLY A 21 -0.84 4.15 -10.60
C GLY A 21 -2.32 4.53 -10.69
N ALA A 22 -3.15 3.68 -11.32
CA ALA A 22 -4.58 3.88 -11.45
C ALA A 22 -5.34 3.76 -10.10
N SER A 23 -4.73 3.20 -9.06
CA SER A 23 -5.34 3.15 -7.73
C SER A 23 -5.57 4.53 -7.10
N TRP A 24 -4.80 5.55 -7.47
CA TRP A 24 -4.95 6.90 -6.95
C TRP A 24 -6.24 7.57 -7.43
N PRO A 25 -6.54 7.68 -8.74
CA PRO A 25 -7.82 8.20 -9.20
C PRO A 25 -9.00 7.33 -8.74
N ALA A 26 -8.90 6.01 -8.76
CA ALA A 26 -9.95 5.13 -8.24
C ALA A 26 -10.19 5.34 -6.74
N GLY A 27 -9.12 5.46 -5.94
CA GLY A 27 -9.21 5.78 -4.53
C GLY A 27 -9.86 7.14 -4.26
N ARG A 28 -9.61 8.14 -5.11
CA ARG A 28 -10.29 9.45 -5.02
C ARG A 28 -11.79 9.32 -5.26
N VAL A 29 -12.22 8.52 -6.24
CA VAL A 29 -13.65 8.26 -6.47
C VAL A 29 -14.29 7.60 -5.25
N VAL A 30 -13.66 6.56 -4.70
CA VAL A 30 -14.15 5.90 -3.48
C VAL A 30 -14.23 6.87 -2.31
N ALA A 31 -13.15 7.62 -2.05
CA ALA A 31 -13.04 8.53 -0.92
C ALA A 31 -14.09 9.66 -0.93
N GLN A 32 -14.54 10.07 -2.12
CA GLN A 32 -15.55 11.12 -2.28
C GLN A 32 -17.00 10.61 -2.21
N ASN A 33 -17.21 9.31 -2.33
CA ASN A 33 -18.56 8.72 -2.44
C ASN A 33 -18.89 7.74 -1.31
N MET A 34 -17.92 7.35 -0.49
CA MET A 34 -18.09 6.38 0.59
C MET A 34 -17.37 6.83 1.86
N PRO A 35 -17.84 6.48 3.07
CA PRO A 35 -17.10 6.64 4.31
C PRO A 35 -15.75 5.93 4.22
N PRO A 36 -14.62 6.59 4.53
CA PRO A 36 -13.29 6.11 4.17
C PRO A 36 -12.88 4.81 4.88
N LEU A 37 -13.19 4.66 6.17
CA LEU A 37 -12.82 3.44 6.91
C LEU A 37 -13.68 2.25 6.50
N ALA A 38 -14.99 2.46 6.30
CA ALA A 38 -15.89 1.44 5.79
C ALA A 38 -15.49 0.97 4.39
N ALA A 39 -15.21 1.90 3.49
CA ALA A 39 -14.73 1.58 2.15
C ALA A 39 -13.39 0.84 2.17
N ALA A 40 -12.44 1.26 3.01
CA ALA A 40 -11.16 0.56 3.19
C ALA A 40 -11.38 -0.87 3.71
N SER A 41 -12.27 -1.06 4.70
CA SER A 41 -12.58 -2.39 5.21
C SER A 41 -13.17 -3.29 4.15
N LEU A 42 -14.16 -2.82 3.39
CA LEU A 42 -14.78 -3.57 2.27
C LEU A 42 -13.74 -3.93 1.20
N ARG A 43 -12.86 -2.99 0.82
CA ARG A 43 -11.77 -3.25 -0.12
C ARG A 43 -10.93 -4.46 0.30
N PHE A 44 -10.46 -4.47 1.53
CA PHE A 44 -9.56 -5.53 2.00
C PHE A 44 -10.29 -6.81 2.39
N LEU A 45 -11.57 -6.75 2.78
CA LEU A 45 -12.41 -7.94 2.92
C LEU A 45 -12.62 -8.64 1.56
N LEU A 46 -12.92 -7.88 0.50
CA LEU A 46 -13.03 -8.42 -0.85
C LEU A 46 -11.69 -9.00 -1.34
N ALA A 47 -10.57 -8.30 -1.09
CA ALA A 47 -9.25 -8.82 -1.42
C ALA A 47 -8.93 -10.11 -0.66
N ALA A 48 -9.22 -10.17 0.65
CA ALA A 48 -9.02 -11.36 1.48
C ALA A 48 -9.89 -12.53 1.02
N ALA A 49 -11.13 -12.27 0.58
CA ALA A 49 -12.03 -13.29 0.02
C ALA A 49 -11.48 -13.96 -1.26
N VAL A 50 -10.55 -13.34 -1.96
CA VAL A 50 -9.82 -13.93 -3.10
C VAL A 50 -8.48 -14.52 -2.67
N LEU A 51 -7.73 -13.80 -1.84
CA LEU A 51 -6.38 -14.19 -1.44
C LEU A 51 -6.35 -15.43 -0.54
N LEU A 52 -7.34 -15.60 0.36
CA LEU A 52 -7.39 -16.76 1.26
C LEU A 52 -7.69 -18.07 0.52
N PRO A 53 -8.70 -18.16 -0.37
CA PRO A 53 -8.88 -19.35 -1.21
C PRO A 53 -7.66 -19.63 -2.08
N TRP A 54 -7.07 -18.60 -2.67
CA TRP A 54 -5.84 -18.80 -3.45
C TRP A 54 -4.71 -19.37 -2.60
N LEU A 55 -4.47 -18.83 -1.40
CA LEU A 55 -3.49 -19.37 -0.46
C LEU A 55 -3.78 -20.83 -0.09
N TYR A 56 -5.06 -21.17 0.10
CA TYR A 56 -5.50 -22.53 0.39
C TYR A 56 -5.16 -23.49 -0.76
N TRP A 57 -5.54 -23.15 -1.98
CA TRP A 57 -5.26 -23.97 -3.18
C TRP A 57 -3.78 -24.04 -3.53
N ALA A 58 -2.99 -23.03 -3.20
CA ALA A 58 -1.54 -23.05 -3.35
C ALA A 58 -0.82 -23.90 -2.27
N GLY A 59 -1.56 -24.48 -1.30
CA GLY A 59 -0.99 -25.28 -0.22
C GLY A 59 -0.32 -24.47 0.89
N GLY A 60 -0.40 -23.14 0.85
CA GLY A 60 0.28 -22.25 1.79
C GLY A 60 -0.28 -22.28 3.22
N MET A 61 -1.55 -22.70 3.41
CA MET A 61 -2.19 -22.78 4.72
C MET A 61 -1.48 -23.72 5.70
N ALA A 62 -0.86 -24.79 5.21
CA ALA A 62 -0.11 -25.72 6.06
C ALA A 62 1.11 -25.05 6.71
N GLY A 63 1.78 -24.15 5.98
CA GLY A 63 2.93 -23.38 6.49
C GLY A 63 2.58 -22.46 7.65
N LEU A 64 1.36 -21.90 7.66
CA LEU A 64 0.92 -20.96 8.70
C LEU A 64 0.87 -21.60 10.09
N ARG A 65 0.59 -22.91 10.17
CA ARG A 65 0.49 -23.66 11.45
C ARG A 65 1.84 -23.74 12.18
N HIS A 66 2.95 -23.58 11.46
CA HIS A 66 4.31 -23.63 12.01
C HIS A 66 4.88 -22.25 12.34
N TRP A 67 4.09 -21.18 12.21
CA TRP A 67 4.55 -19.85 12.51
C TRP A 67 4.66 -19.61 14.01
N SER A 68 5.79 -19.07 14.44
CA SER A 68 6.02 -18.66 15.83
C SER A 68 5.16 -17.45 16.20
N ALA A 69 4.91 -17.25 17.51
CA ALA A 69 4.23 -16.05 18.02
C ALA A 69 4.89 -14.74 17.55
N LYS A 70 6.23 -14.71 17.48
CA LYS A 70 6.98 -13.57 16.95
C LYS A 70 6.62 -13.27 15.48
N ARG A 71 6.45 -14.31 14.66
CA ARG A 71 6.06 -14.16 13.25
C ARG A 71 4.62 -13.65 13.11
N TRP A 72 3.69 -14.16 13.92
CA TRP A 72 2.31 -13.68 13.98
C TRP A 72 2.23 -12.21 14.43
N LEU A 73 3.03 -11.81 15.44
CA LEU A 73 3.12 -10.42 15.87
C LEU A 73 3.69 -9.53 14.75
N GLY A 74 4.71 -10.02 14.04
CA GLY A 74 5.26 -9.32 12.87
C GLY A 74 4.23 -9.13 11.76
N MET A 75 3.40 -10.16 11.49
CA MET A 75 2.29 -10.05 10.52
C MET A 75 1.22 -9.07 10.99
N ALA A 76 0.88 -9.07 12.28
CA ALA A 76 -0.08 -8.11 12.83
C ALA A 76 0.46 -6.67 12.73
N ALA A 77 1.72 -6.44 13.05
CA ALA A 77 2.37 -5.14 12.90
C ALA A 77 2.45 -4.69 11.42
N ALA A 78 2.76 -5.62 10.51
CA ALA A 78 2.74 -5.36 9.07
C ALA A 78 1.32 -5.08 8.55
N GLY A 79 0.30 -5.81 9.02
CA GLY A 79 -1.11 -5.56 8.72
C GLY A 79 -1.59 -4.21 9.27
N ALA A 80 -1.16 -3.86 10.49
CA ALA A 80 -1.49 -2.57 11.11
C ALA A 80 -0.89 -1.38 10.36
N THR A 81 0.32 -1.51 9.85
CA THR A 81 0.99 -0.42 9.10
C THR A 81 0.65 -0.46 7.61
N GLY A 82 0.94 -1.57 6.91
CA GLY A 82 0.81 -1.66 5.46
C GLY A 82 -0.62 -1.76 4.94
N VAL A 83 -1.56 -2.21 5.75
CA VAL A 83 -2.97 -2.34 5.36
C VAL A 83 -3.84 -1.35 6.11
N PHE A 84 -3.98 -1.49 7.42
CA PHE A 84 -4.87 -0.66 8.22
C PHE A 84 -4.49 0.82 8.14
N GLY A 85 -3.31 1.20 8.63
CA GLY A 85 -2.88 2.61 8.67
C GLY A 85 -2.76 3.21 7.28
N TYR A 86 -2.11 2.50 6.35
CA TYR A 86 -1.97 2.97 4.98
C TYR A 86 -3.32 3.21 4.31
N ALA A 87 -4.27 2.27 4.37
CA ALA A 87 -5.55 2.41 3.70
C ALA A 87 -6.45 3.47 4.34
N ALA A 88 -6.43 3.59 5.67
CA ALA A 88 -7.13 4.66 6.39
C ALA A 88 -6.62 6.03 5.95
N PHE A 89 -5.31 6.26 6.06
CA PHE A 89 -4.70 7.52 5.63
C PHE A 89 -4.86 7.79 4.13
N PHE A 90 -4.79 6.77 3.28
CA PHE A 90 -4.99 6.86 1.84
C PHE A 90 -6.38 7.40 1.49
N LEU A 91 -7.46 6.77 1.99
CA LEU A 91 -8.81 7.22 1.67
C LEU A 91 -9.17 8.53 2.38
N MET A 92 -8.81 8.71 3.65
CA MET A 92 -9.02 9.97 4.36
C MET A 92 -8.24 11.13 3.71
N GLY A 93 -6.99 10.91 3.30
CA GLY A 93 -6.19 11.91 2.61
C GLY A 93 -6.76 12.28 1.24
N LEU A 94 -7.24 11.27 0.48
CA LEU A 94 -7.87 11.48 -0.82
C LEU A 94 -9.23 12.17 -0.74
N GLN A 95 -9.84 12.34 0.41
CA GLN A 95 -10.99 13.24 0.57
C GLN A 95 -10.60 14.71 0.37
N HIS A 96 -9.37 15.07 0.71
CA HIS A 96 -8.88 16.45 0.74
C HIS A 96 -7.90 16.78 -0.38
N VAL A 97 -7.06 15.80 -0.80
CA VAL A 97 -5.97 16.02 -1.76
C VAL A 97 -6.30 15.39 -3.11
N PRO A 98 -6.08 16.10 -4.24
CA PRO A 98 -6.21 15.52 -5.57
C PRO A 98 -5.28 14.30 -5.78
N ALA A 99 -5.77 13.28 -6.51
CA ALA A 99 -5.06 12.02 -6.71
C ALA A 99 -3.63 12.19 -7.26
N GLY A 100 -3.44 13.07 -8.24
CA GLY A 100 -2.12 13.35 -8.83
C GLY A 100 -1.14 13.95 -7.82
N LYS A 101 -1.60 14.89 -6.97
CA LYS A 101 -0.77 15.46 -5.90
C LYS A 101 -0.40 14.41 -4.86
N ALA A 102 -1.37 13.61 -4.41
CA ALA A 102 -1.13 12.53 -3.47
C ALA A 102 -0.12 11.51 -4.01
N ALA A 103 -0.25 11.09 -5.28
CA ALA A 103 0.69 10.18 -5.93
C ALA A 103 2.11 10.74 -5.99
N LEU A 104 2.29 12.05 -6.17
CA LEU A 104 3.61 12.69 -6.14
C LEU A 104 4.22 12.69 -4.73
N VAL A 105 3.42 12.91 -3.67
CA VAL A 105 3.93 12.82 -2.29
C VAL A 105 4.42 11.41 -1.96
N ILE A 106 3.75 10.38 -2.46
CA ILE A 106 4.16 8.97 -2.26
C ILE A 106 5.51 8.62 -2.90
N THR A 107 6.00 9.41 -3.85
CA THR A 107 7.37 9.21 -4.38
C THR A 107 8.45 9.40 -3.31
N LEU A 108 8.12 9.90 -2.13
CA LEU A 108 8.99 9.89 -0.95
C LEU A 108 9.23 8.49 -0.37
N ASN A 109 8.39 7.50 -0.67
CA ASN A 109 8.54 6.14 -0.13
C ASN A 109 9.94 5.56 -0.32
N PRO A 110 10.50 5.48 -1.55
CA PRO A 110 11.85 4.95 -1.73
C PRO A 110 12.92 5.81 -1.03
N VAL A 111 12.73 7.14 -0.98
CA VAL A 111 13.67 8.06 -0.32
C VAL A 111 13.77 7.75 1.16
N LEU A 112 12.63 7.71 1.86
CA LEU A 112 12.59 7.45 3.31
C LEU A 112 12.91 6.00 3.65
N THR A 113 12.46 5.04 2.82
CA THR A 113 12.80 3.63 3.00
C THR A 113 14.31 3.43 2.95
N LEU A 114 14.97 3.99 1.96
CA LEU A 114 16.42 3.85 1.79
C LEU A 114 17.19 4.65 2.85
N ALA A 115 16.76 5.86 3.21
CA ALA A 115 17.37 6.65 4.29
C ALA A 115 17.37 5.88 5.61
N LEU A 116 16.22 5.27 5.97
CA LEU A 116 16.12 4.45 7.17
C LEU A 116 16.86 3.11 7.04
N ALA A 117 16.93 2.51 5.86
CA ALA A 117 17.72 1.30 5.63
C ALA A 117 19.23 1.56 5.80
N VAL A 118 19.71 2.70 5.35
CA VAL A 118 21.11 3.13 5.61
C VAL A 118 21.35 3.29 7.09
N TRP A 119 20.45 3.97 7.80
CA TRP A 119 20.60 4.23 9.23
C TRP A 119 20.46 2.97 10.08
N LEU A 120 19.46 2.12 9.80
CA LEU A 120 19.15 0.94 10.63
C LEU A 120 20.00 -0.29 10.27
N PHE A 121 20.34 -0.46 8.99
CA PHE A 121 21.00 -1.67 8.49
C PHE A 121 22.42 -1.41 7.93
N GLY A 122 22.89 -0.16 7.99
CA GLY A 122 24.24 0.19 7.53
C GLY A 122 24.43 0.05 6.01
N GLU A 123 23.37 0.19 5.22
CA GLU A 123 23.47 0.13 3.75
C GLU A 123 24.33 1.27 3.21
N ARG A 124 25.08 0.98 2.15
CA ARG A 124 25.94 1.97 1.51
C ARG A 124 25.19 2.74 0.45
N LEU A 125 25.14 4.06 0.57
CA LEU A 125 24.64 4.94 -0.49
C LEU A 125 25.75 5.18 -1.52
N ASN A 126 25.41 4.98 -2.80
CA ASN A 126 26.24 5.49 -3.87
C ASN A 126 25.80 6.92 -4.22
N ARG A 127 26.69 7.70 -4.87
CA ARG A 127 26.44 9.11 -5.20
C ARG A 127 25.22 9.31 -6.11
N THR A 128 25.00 8.38 -7.05
CA THR A 128 23.85 8.46 -8.00
C THR A 128 22.53 8.28 -7.25
N ILE A 129 22.46 7.31 -6.33
CA ILE A 129 21.29 7.06 -5.51
C ILE A 129 21.03 8.26 -4.60
N ALA A 130 22.07 8.79 -3.94
CA ALA A 130 21.93 9.96 -3.06
C ALA A 130 21.41 11.20 -3.83
N LEU A 131 21.88 11.43 -5.05
CA LEU A 131 21.38 12.51 -5.91
C LEU A 131 19.91 12.29 -6.28
N GLY A 132 19.53 11.07 -6.68
CA GLY A 132 18.14 10.73 -6.98
C GLY A 132 17.21 10.95 -5.78
N MET A 133 17.64 10.56 -4.58
CA MET A 133 16.91 10.82 -3.34
C MET A 133 16.74 12.32 -3.07
N ALA A 134 17.79 13.10 -3.23
CA ALA A 134 17.75 14.55 -3.04
C ALA A 134 16.77 15.21 -4.04
N LEU A 135 16.82 14.84 -5.31
CA LEU A 135 15.90 15.34 -6.34
C LEU A 135 14.44 14.96 -6.03
N ALA A 136 14.19 13.71 -5.62
CA ALA A 136 12.84 13.27 -5.26
C ALA A 136 12.32 14.00 -4.01
N ALA A 137 13.16 14.22 -2.99
CA ALA A 137 12.80 14.99 -1.81
C ALA A 137 12.48 16.46 -2.14
N CYS A 138 13.32 17.10 -2.96
CA CYS A 138 13.06 18.47 -3.44
C CYS A 138 11.75 18.55 -4.22
N GLY A 139 11.49 17.60 -5.13
CA GLY A 139 10.24 17.53 -5.88
C GLY A 139 9.01 17.39 -4.96
N ALA A 140 9.07 16.54 -3.95
CA ALA A 140 7.99 16.38 -2.98
C ALA A 140 7.76 17.66 -2.15
N VAL A 141 8.82 18.35 -1.72
CA VAL A 141 8.72 19.64 -1.02
C VAL A 141 8.00 20.67 -1.88
N VAL A 142 8.35 20.80 -3.16
CA VAL A 142 7.68 21.72 -4.09
C VAL A 142 6.20 21.38 -4.25
N VAL A 143 5.85 20.10 -4.38
CA VAL A 143 4.45 19.64 -4.52
C VAL A 143 3.64 19.91 -3.26
N ILE A 144 4.18 19.58 -2.07
CA ILE A 144 3.51 19.77 -0.79
C ILE A 144 3.29 21.24 -0.51
N SER A 145 4.29 22.09 -0.82
CA SER A 145 4.25 23.53 -0.57
C SER A 145 3.51 24.36 -1.64
N HIS A 146 2.88 23.70 -2.62
CA HIS A 146 2.25 24.40 -3.77
C HIS A 146 3.21 25.36 -4.52
N GLY A 147 4.48 24.99 -4.64
CA GLY A 147 5.52 25.82 -5.25
C GLY A 147 6.07 26.93 -4.34
N GLN A 148 5.69 26.98 -3.08
CA GLN A 148 6.13 27.98 -2.10
C GLN A 148 6.82 27.30 -0.90
N PRO A 149 8.04 26.75 -1.06
CA PRO A 149 8.69 25.95 0.00
C PRO A 149 8.89 26.72 1.31
N LEU A 150 9.04 28.05 1.28
CA LEU A 150 9.13 28.87 2.49
C LEU A 150 7.83 28.93 3.28
N ALA A 151 6.67 28.74 2.65
CA ALA A 151 5.38 28.70 3.31
C ALA A 151 5.22 27.46 4.23
N LEU A 152 6.00 26.40 4.01
CA LEU A 152 6.05 25.24 4.92
C LEU A 152 6.51 25.65 6.33
N LEU A 153 7.42 26.62 6.43
CA LEU A 153 7.90 27.16 7.72
C LEU A 153 6.81 27.92 8.49
N GLN A 154 5.75 28.33 7.78
CA GLN A 154 4.60 29.05 8.34
C GLN A 154 3.42 28.10 8.66
N GLY A 155 3.63 26.77 8.58
CA GLY A 155 2.59 25.79 8.90
C GLY A 155 1.52 25.61 7.81
N SER A 156 1.83 25.89 6.56
CA SER A 156 0.87 25.82 5.43
C SER A 156 0.56 24.40 4.92
N VAL A 157 0.99 23.34 5.62
CA VAL A 157 0.66 21.94 5.26
C VAL A 157 -0.77 21.66 5.69
N GLY A 158 -1.64 21.35 4.75
CA GLY A 158 -3.03 20.98 5.03
C GLY A 158 -3.17 19.60 5.68
N ALA A 159 -4.31 19.36 6.34
CA ALA A 159 -4.60 18.08 6.97
C ALA A 159 -4.56 16.91 5.97
N GLY A 160 -4.97 17.13 4.72
CA GLY A 160 -4.93 16.12 3.66
C GLY A 160 -3.51 15.69 3.31
N GLU A 161 -2.57 16.62 3.19
CA GLU A 161 -1.16 16.35 2.95
C GLU A 161 -0.52 15.58 4.11
N LEU A 162 -0.86 15.93 5.35
CA LEU A 162 -0.40 15.19 6.53
C LEU A 162 -0.91 13.75 6.53
N LEU A 163 -2.16 13.51 6.12
CA LEU A 163 -2.71 12.16 5.96
C LEU A 163 -1.94 11.38 4.87
N ILE A 164 -1.65 11.99 3.72
CA ILE A 164 -0.85 11.32 2.69
C ILE A 164 0.59 11.06 3.15
N LEU A 165 1.20 11.95 3.94
CA LEU A 165 2.49 11.66 4.58
C LEU A 165 2.37 10.51 5.59
N GLY A 166 1.22 10.35 6.27
CA GLY A 166 0.90 9.17 7.07
C GLY A 166 0.96 7.87 6.26
N CYS A 167 0.50 7.88 4.99
CA CYS A 167 0.68 6.72 4.08
C CYS A 167 2.16 6.40 3.88
N VAL A 168 3.00 7.43 3.68
CA VAL A 168 4.45 7.25 3.49
C VAL A 168 5.07 6.60 4.72
N VAL A 169 4.78 7.10 5.92
CA VAL A 169 5.28 6.52 7.18
C VAL A 169 4.81 5.07 7.34
N CYS A 170 3.54 4.80 7.08
CA CYS A 170 2.97 3.45 7.16
C CYS A 170 3.65 2.49 6.18
N TRP A 171 3.85 2.89 4.93
CA TRP A 171 4.50 2.07 3.91
C TRP A 171 5.97 1.79 4.23
N VAL A 172 6.71 2.79 4.65
CA VAL A 172 8.12 2.65 5.04
C VAL A 172 8.24 1.70 6.23
N THR A 173 7.40 1.88 7.26
CA THR A 173 7.37 0.99 8.43
C THR A 173 7.03 -0.44 8.04
N TYR A 174 6.01 -0.64 7.19
CA TYR A 174 5.65 -1.94 6.64
C TYR A 174 6.81 -2.62 5.92
N THR A 175 7.52 -1.87 5.08
CA THR A 175 8.67 -2.37 4.30
C THR A 175 9.82 -2.80 5.22
N LEU A 176 10.12 -2.01 6.26
CA LEU A 176 11.17 -2.33 7.23
C LEU A 176 10.79 -3.53 8.12
N ILE A 177 9.52 -3.63 8.55
CA ILE A 177 9.00 -4.80 9.27
C ILE A 177 9.13 -6.04 8.40
N GLY A 178 8.71 -5.95 7.13
CA GLY A 178 8.81 -7.03 6.15
C GLY A 178 10.24 -7.55 6.04
N ARG A 179 11.19 -6.65 5.90
CA ARG A 179 12.61 -6.99 5.81
C ARG A 179 13.17 -7.66 7.07
N TRP A 180 12.75 -7.22 8.24
CA TRP A 180 13.32 -7.66 9.51
C TRP A 180 12.64 -8.89 10.09
N LEU A 181 11.31 -8.97 10.05
CA LEU A 181 10.52 -9.99 10.73
C LEU A 181 9.95 -11.07 9.79
N LEU A 182 9.82 -10.79 8.50
CA LEU A 182 9.13 -11.67 7.56
C LEU A 182 10.08 -12.43 6.62
N THR A 183 11.37 -12.46 6.94
CA THR A 183 12.36 -13.24 6.20
C THR A 183 11.94 -14.71 6.15
N GLY A 184 11.93 -15.29 4.93
CA GLY A 184 11.52 -16.69 4.70
C GLY A 184 10.01 -16.93 4.70
N VAL A 185 9.18 -15.88 4.73
CA VAL A 185 7.75 -15.96 4.46
C VAL A 185 7.53 -15.77 2.97
N ASP A 186 6.75 -16.64 2.36
CA ASP A 186 6.35 -16.44 0.97
C ASP A 186 5.38 -15.25 0.86
N ALA A 187 5.45 -14.61 -0.26
CA ALA A 187 4.78 -13.36 -0.46
C ALA A 187 3.24 -13.48 -0.53
N LEU A 188 2.70 -14.60 -1.03
CA LEU A 188 1.26 -14.84 -1.03
C LEU A 188 0.73 -14.98 0.40
N SER A 189 1.41 -15.79 1.24
CA SER A 189 1.08 -15.91 2.67
C SER A 189 1.16 -14.57 3.39
N ALA A 190 2.23 -13.79 3.17
CA ALA A 190 2.38 -12.47 3.76
C ALA A 190 1.21 -11.55 3.36
N THR A 191 0.88 -11.47 2.07
CA THR A 191 -0.20 -10.60 1.58
C THR A 191 -1.57 -11.04 2.07
N ALA A 192 -1.88 -12.35 2.01
CA ALA A 192 -3.19 -12.87 2.45
C ALA A 192 -3.40 -12.62 3.95
N VAL A 193 -2.39 -12.91 4.78
CA VAL A 193 -2.49 -12.75 6.24
C VAL A 193 -2.54 -11.28 6.64
N THR A 194 -1.65 -10.43 6.10
CA THR A 194 -1.64 -8.99 6.42
C THR A 194 -2.91 -8.29 5.92
N SER A 195 -3.42 -8.65 4.73
CA SER A 195 -4.69 -8.13 4.21
C SER A 195 -5.87 -8.51 5.11
N THR A 196 -5.92 -9.77 5.58
CA THR A 196 -7.00 -10.24 6.45
C THR A 196 -6.95 -9.57 7.83
N MET A 197 -5.76 -9.48 8.45
CA MET A 197 -5.60 -8.79 9.73
C MET A 197 -5.91 -7.30 9.63
N GLY A 198 -5.40 -6.65 8.58
CA GLY A 198 -5.68 -5.24 8.33
C GLY A 198 -7.15 -4.98 8.02
N ALA A 199 -7.82 -5.87 7.28
CA ALA A 199 -9.27 -5.79 7.04
C ALA A 199 -10.08 -5.86 8.34
N ALA A 200 -9.71 -6.76 9.25
CA ALA A 200 -10.34 -6.86 10.57
C ALA A 200 -10.13 -5.58 11.39
N MET A 201 -8.90 -5.02 11.39
CA MET A 201 -8.61 -3.76 12.08
C MET A 201 -9.40 -2.59 11.47
N LEU A 202 -9.49 -2.51 10.13
CA LEU A 202 -10.28 -1.50 9.43
C LEU A 202 -11.78 -1.61 9.75
N LEU A 203 -12.31 -2.84 9.79
CA LEU A 203 -13.71 -3.07 10.12
C LEU A 203 -14.02 -2.61 11.54
N VAL A 204 -13.17 -2.96 12.51
CA VAL A 204 -13.33 -2.50 13.89
C VAL A 204 -13.24 -0.96 13.95
N ALA A 205 -12.26 -0.36 13.30
CA ALA A 205 -12.12 1.10 13.27
C ALA A 205 -13.32 1.79 12.61
N SER A 206 -13.84 1.23 11.50
CA SER A 206 -15.04 1.73 10.84
C SER A 206 -16.26 1.69 11.77
N LEU A 207 -16.47 0.57 12.47
CA LEU A 207 -17.59 0.43 13.40
C LEU A 207 -17.50 1.37 14.62
N VAL A 208 -16.28 1.66 15.08
CA VAL A 208 -16.03 2.54 16.22
C VAL A 208 -16.16 4.03 15.82
N VAL A 209 -15.60 4.42 14.68
CA VAL A 209 -15.47 5.83 14.26
C VAL A 209 -16.65 6.28 13.42
N GLU A 210 -17.07 5.47 12.44
CA GLU A 210 -18.14 5.80 11.48
C GLU A 210 -19.46 5.14 11.88
N GLY A 211 -19.42 4.17 12.79
CA GLY A 211 -20.57 3.41 13.24
C GLY A 211 -21.14 2.45 12.20
N PRO A 212 -22.18 1.66 12.57
CA PRO A 212 -22.88 0.77 11.64
C PRO A 212 -23.48 1.53 10.43
N ALA A 213 -23.89 2.79 10.63
CA ALA A 213 -24.42 3.64 9.58
C ALA A 213 -23.38 3.94 8.49
N GLY A 214 -22.10 4.10 8.86
CA GLY A 214 -21.01 4.28 7.91
C GLY A 214 -20.81 3.07 7.02
N LEU A 215 -20.84 1.87 7.60
CA LEU A 215 -20.76 0.62 6.82
C LEU A 215 -21.97 0.45 5.89
N GLN A 216 -23.17 0.74 6.39
CA GLN A 216 -24.38 0.72 5.58
C GLN A 216 -24.31 1.72 4.42
N ALA A 217 -23.85 2.94 4.67
CA ALA A 217 -23.67 3.97 3.63
C ALA A 217 -22.64 3.52 2.57
N ALA A 218 -21.55 2.87 2.95
CA ALA A 218 -20.59 2.32 2.01
C ALA A 218 -21.21 1.19 1.16
N VAL A 219 -21.98 0.28 1.77
CA VAL A 219 -22.66 -0.81 1.06
C VAL A 219 -23.71 -0.27 0.08
N LEU A 220 -24.43 0.78 0.46
CA LEU A 220 -25.43 1.44 -0.39
C LEU A 220 -24.82 2.45 -1.38
N GLY A 221 -23.50 2.52 -1.47
CA GLY A 221 -22.78 3.40 -2.39
C GLY A 221 -23.19 3.22 -3.85
N ASN A 222 -22.95 4.26 -4.66
CA ASN A 222 -23.31 4.25 -6.07
C ASN A 222 -22.44 3.27 -6.90
N ALA A 223 -22.89 2.90 -8.10
CA ALA A 223 -22.21 1.96 -8.98
C ALA A 223 -20.77 2.39 -9.35
N THR A 224 -20.53 3.70 -9.51
CA THR A 224 -19.21 4.23 -9.83
C THR A 224 -18.23 4.00 -8.69
N ALA A 225 -18.65 4.26 -7.44
CA ALA A 225 -17.84 4.01 -6.26
C ALA A 225 -17.56 2.51 -6.07
N TRP A 226 -18.57 1.66 -6.28
CA TRP A 226 -18.39 0.21 -6.23
C TRP A 226 -17.48 -0.32 -7.33
N GLY A 227 -17.55 0.21 -8.56
CA GLY A 227 -16.62 -0.11 -9.64
C GLY A 227 -15.19 0.25 -9.30
N ALA A 228 -14.98 1.44 -8.75
CA ALA A 228 -13.66 1.89 -8.26
C ALA A 228 -13.17 1.04 -7.08
N LEU A 229 -14.04 0.68 -6.14
CA LEU A 229 -13.71 -0.18 -5.00
C LEU A 229 -13.31 -1.60 -5.45
N ALA A 230 -14.09 -2.18 -6.38
CA ALA A 230 -13.79 -3.49 -6.97
C ALA A 230 -12.43 -3.47 -7.71
N PHE A 231 -12.15 -2.40 -8.46
CA PHE A 231 -10.84 -2.20 -9.09
C PHE A 231 -9.72 -2.16 -8.05
N LEU A 232 -9.90 -1.44 -6.94
CA LEU A 232 -8.92 -1.39 -5.86
C LEU A 232 -8.71 -2.76 -5.20
N ALA A 233 -9.79 -3.51 -4.96
CA ALA A 233 -9.73 -4.82 -4.32
C ALA A 233 -9.10 -5.89 -5.20
N PHE A 234 -9.58 -6.04 -6.42
CA PHE A 234 -9.18 -7.13 -7.33
C PHE A 234 -8.03 -6.74 -8.23
N GLY A 235 -8.04 -5.56 -8.81
CA GLY A 235 -6.99 -5.06 -9.69
C GLY A 235 -5.73 -4.67 -8.91
N ALA A 236 -5.84 -3.62 -8.09
CA ALA A 236 -4.67 -3.04 -7.42
C ALA A 236 -4.17 -3.86 -6.21
N THR A 237 -5.02 -4.71 -5.61
CA THR A 237 -4.59 -5.58 -4.50
C THR A 237 -4.35 -7.01 -4.99
N ALA A 238 -5.34 -7.79 -5.40
CA ALA A 238 -5.14 -9.21 -5.69
C ALA A 238 -4.25 -9.44 -6.93
N LEU A 239 -4.59 -8.86 -8.08
CA LEU A 239 -3.88 -9.08 -9.34
C LEU A 239 -2.50 -8.42 -9.38
N ALA A 240 -2.39 -7.16 -8.91
CA ALA A 240 -1.12 -6.45 -8.91
C ALA A 240 -0.08 -7.14 -8.03
N TYR A 241 -0.47 -7.61 -6.84
CA TYR A 241 0.45 -8.40 -6.00
C TYR A 241 0.81 -9.75 -6.63
N ALA A 242 -0.13 -10.42 -7.32
CA ALA A 242 0.19 -11.64 -8.06
C ALA A 242 1.32 -11.40 -9.08
N TRP A 243 1.18 -10.34 -9.88
CA TRP A 243 2.18 -9.99 -10.89
C TRP A 243 3.50 -9.51 -10.27
N TYR A 244 3.45 -8.79 -9.16
CA TYR A 244 4.65 -8.42 -8.39
C TYR A 244 5.43 -9.66 -7.94
N PHE A 245 4.76 -10.65 -7.37
CA PHE A 245 5.41 -11.87 -6.90
C PHE A 245 5.97 -12.75 -8.02
N ASP A 246 5.27 -12.81 -9.16
CA ASP A 246 5.81 -13.44 -10.35
C ASP A 246 7.07 -12.73 -10.84
N GLY A 247 7.10 -11.41 -10.80
CA GLY A 247 8.26 -10.59 -11.11
C GLY A 247 9.43 -10.86 -10.16
N VAL A 248 9.18 -10.86 -8.86
CA VAL A 248 10.19 -11.15 -7.82
C VAL A 248 10.79 -12.54 -7.99
N LYS A 249 9.95 -13.55 -8.31
CA LYS A 249 10.45 -14.92 -8.56
C LYS A 249 11.31 -15.02 -9.81
N ALA A 250 10.97 -14.27 -10.85
CA ALA A 250 11.65 -14.36 -12.15
C ALA A 250 12.93 -13.52 -12.24
N LEU A 251 12.94 -12.33 -11.61
CA LEU A 251 13.98 -11.31 -11.76
C LEU A 251 14.75 -11.02 -10.46
N GLY A 252 14.23 -11.46 -9.32
CA GLY A 252 14.74 -11.11 -8.00
C GLY A 252 14.11 -9.82 -7.44
N ALA A 253 14.10 -9.70 -6.11
CA ALA A 253 13.46 -8.59 -5.41
C ALA A 253 14.05 -7.19 -5.70
N GLY A 254 15.30 -7.13 -6.15
CA GLY A 254 15.96 -5.86 -6.48
C GLY A 254 15.69 -5.36 -7.90
N ALA A 255 15.07 -6.19 -8.77
CA ALA A 255 14.77 -5.86 -10.16
C ALA A 255 13.26 -5.84 -10.46
N ALA A 256 12.43 -6.25 -9.49
CA ALA A 256 10.98 -6.19 -9.53
C ALA A 256 10.48 -4.97 -8.74
#